data_dd1298e6b4456b27784cd2c014bc7621
#
_entry.id   dd1298e6b4456b27784cd2c014bc7621
#
_cell.length_a   1.000
_cell.length_b   1.000
_cell.length_c   1.000
_cell.angle_alpha   90.00
_cell.angle_beta   90.00
_cell.angle_gamma   90.00
#
_symmetry.space_group_name_H-M   'P 1'
#
loop_
_entity.id
_entity.type
_entity.pdbx_description
1 polymer ?
#
loop_
_entity_poly.entity_id
_entity_poly.type
_entity_poly.pdbx_seq_one_letter_code
_entity_poly.pdbx_strand_id
1 'polypeptide(L)'
;MKRVPWAGIILLLGLAPLALGGYPLRLAGEAVAWAMGATSLAFLYRTTGLVSLGHAAFFGGGAYVAALLTRGDPSYYFLALPLALFWGITSAVALGWLGLRSHGIYFLMLTLAFAQLIYVLAKQGFPGITGGDDGLTGIPRPPGLEGQAAYYLTGLGLLLGVLALYRAFLASPLGLVLDALRLNERRLEALGWDVRHYKLLAFALSGALAALGGVWLAGQRGFVHPHDLAWTTSGQLLVMAVVGGIRPVYAGALGAVVLIFLEATLSAYTNLWNLFLGIFLMIAALLRLRRGKGAEHAPSGA
;
A
#
# COMPACT_ATOMS: atom_id res chain seq x y z
N MET A 1 -0.62 20.00 18.66
CA MET A 1 -0.60 19.54 17.25
C MET A 1 -1.44 20.50 16.42
N LYS A 2 -0.82 21.26 15.51
CA LYS A 2 -1.56 22.15 14.58
C LYS A 2 -2.50 21.28 13.73
N ARG A 3 -3.79 21.60 13.74
CA ARG A 3 -4.78 20.90 12.92
C ARG A 3 -4.43 21.18 11.45
N VAL A 4 -3.93 20.16 10.76
CA VAL A 4 -3.74 20.24 9.30
C VAL A 4 -5.10 20.54 8.69
N PRO A 5 -5.25 21.51 7.78
CA PRO A 5 -6.54 21.85 7.18
C PRO A 5 -6.93 20.78 6.13
N TRP A 6 -7.36 19.62 6.62
CA TRP A 6 -7.74 18.48 5.76
C TRP A 6 -8.78 18.82 4.73
N ALA A 7 -9.76 19.68 5.11
CA ALA A 7 -10.81 20.11 4.20
C ALA A 7 -10.22 20.82 2.96
N GLY A 8 -9.22 21.69 3.15
CA GLY A 8 -8.55 22.38 2.04
C GLY A 8 -7.78 21.42 1.13
N ILE A 9 -7.08 20.43 1.71
CA ILE A 9 -6.33 19.43 0.94
C ILE A 9 -7.29 18.54 0.13
N ILE A 10 -8.37 18.07 0.74
CA ILE A 10 -9.38 17.23 0.08
C ILE A 10 -10.05 18.03 -1.06
N LEU A 11 -10.38 19.31 -0.82
CA LEU A 11 -10.96 20.17 -1.84
C LEU A 11 -9.99 20.36 -3.01
N LEU A 12 -8.73 20.64 -2.74
CA LEU A 12 -7.70 20.83 -3.76
C LEU A 12 -7.48 19.56 -4.60
N LEU A 13 -7.44 18.40 -3.96
CA LEU A 13 -7.35 17.10 -4.66
C LEU A 13 -8.64 16.79 -5.44
N GLY A 14 -9.82 17.15 -4.92
CA GLY A 14 -11.09 17.00 -5.62
C GLY A 14 -11.23 17.90 -6.83
N LEU A 15 -10.60 19.08 -6.82
CA LEU A 15 -10.57 20.02 -7.94
C LEU A 15 -9.45 19.71 -8.96
N ALA A 16 -8.57 18.76 -8.67
CA ALA A 16 -7.47 18.39 -9.56
C ALA A 16 -7.91 18.07 -11.01
N PRO A 17 -9.04 17.38 -11.29
CA PRO A 17 -9.49 17.14 -12.66
C PRO A 17 -9.84 18.39 -13.46
N LEU A 18 -10.15 19.51 -12.80
CA LEU A 18 -10.43 20.79 -13.47
C LEU A 18 -9.14 21.51 -13.89
N ALA A 19 -8.07 21.30 -13.12
CA ALA A 19 -6.77 21.94 -13.36
C ALA A 19 -5.80 21.06 -14.15
N LEU A 20 -5.90 19.73 -13.98
CA LEU A 20 -5.02 18.74 -14.58
C LEU A 20 -5.75 18.02 -15.72
N GLY A 21 -5.20 18.06 -16.92
CA GLY A 21 -5.68 17.29 -18.07
C GLY A 21 -4.67 16.24 -18.51
N GLY A 22 -5.10 15.27 -19.31
CA GLY A 22 -4.23 14.32 -19.97
C GLY A 22 -3.30 13.52 -19.05
N TYR A 23 -1.99 13.59 -19.30
CA TYR A 23 -0.98 12.81 -18.57
C TYR A 23 -0.90 13.10 -17.06
N PRO A 24 -0.90 14.35 -16.57
CA PRO A 24 -0.86 14.63 -15.13
C PRO A 24 -2.03 14.03 -14.35
N LEU A 25 -3.23 13.99 -14.93
CA LEU A 25 -4.39 13.38 -14.29
C LEU A 25 -4.30 11.85 -14.26
N ARG A 26 -3.70 11.22 -15.28
CA ARG A 26 -3.38 9.79 -15.25
C ARG A 26 -2.40 9.47 -14.12
N LEU A 27 -1.35 10.26 -14.00
CA LEU A 27 -0.35 10.11 -12.96
C LEU A 27 -0.94 10.27 -11.55
N ALA A 28 -1.85 11.24 -11.37
CA ALA A 28 -2.59 11.41 -10.13
C ALA A 28 -3.47 10.18 -9.80
N GLY A 29 -4.11 9.58 -10.80
CA GLY A 29 -4.86 8.34 -10.64
C GLY A 29 -4.00 7.14 -10.23
N GLU A 30 -2.81 7.01 -10.80
CA GLU A 30 -1.84 6.01 -10.35
C GLU A 30 -1.36 6.27 -8.93
N ALA A 31 -1.05 7.53 -8.59
CA ALA A 31 -0.65 7.92 -7.25
C ALA A 31 -1.70 7.56 -6.20
N VAL A 32 -3.00 7.66 -6.52
CA VAL A 32 -4.10 7.22 -5.63
C VAL A 32 -4.07 5.71 -5.39
N ALA A 33 -3.85 4.91 -6.43
CA ALA A 33 -3.76 3.46 -6.30
C ALA A 33 -2.55 3.04 -5.44
N TRP A 34 -1.38 3.61 -5.73
CA TRP A 34 -0.17 3.38 -4.93
C TRP A 34 -0.32 3.89 -3.49
N ALA A 35 -1.06 4.99 -3.29
CA ALA A 35 -1.35 5.52 -1.97
C ALA A 35 -2.15 4.54 -1.10
N MET A 36 -3.09 3.78 -1.67
CA MET A 36 -3.82 2.73 -0.93
C MET A 36 -2.84 1.63 -0.48
N GLY A 37 -1.99 1.13 -1.37
CA GLY A 37 -0.99 0.11 -1.05
C GLY A 37 0.04 0.59 -0.01
N ALA A 38 0.61 1.78 -0.19
CA ALA A 38 1.59 2.34 0.75
C ALA A 38 0.97 2.65 2.12
N THR A 39 -0.28 3.12 2.15
CA THR A 39 -1.01 3.37 3.41
C THR A 39 -1.30 2.07 4.15
N SER A 40 -1.61 0.97 3.44
CA SER A 40 -1.84 -0.33 4.06
C SER A 40 -0.59 -0.87 4.75
N LEU A 41 0.57 -0.74 4.11
CA LEU A 41 1.85 -1.12 4.70
C LEU A 41 2.26 -0.20 5.85
N ALA A 42 2.04 1.11 5.73
CA ALA A 42 2.26 2.07 6.81
C ALA A 42 1.38 1.77 8.03
N PHE A 43 0.11 1.39 7.82
CA PHE A 43 -0.80 0.96 8.86
C PHE A 43 -0.29 -0.28 9.59
N LEU A 44 0.14 -1.33 8.86
CA LEU A 44 0.69 -2.53 9.46
C LEU A 44 1.90 -2.20 10.34
N TYR A 45 2.86 -1.46 9.79
CA TYR A 45 4.05 -1.06 10.55
C TYR A 45 3.72 -0.21 11.79
N ARG A 46 2.76 0.71 11.67
CA ARG A 46 2.34 1.55 12.78
C ARG A 46 1.73 0.73 13.91
N THR A 47 0.90 -0.26 13.59
CA THR A 47 0.12 -1.02 14.57
C THR A 47 0.89 -2.17 15.19
N THR A 48 1.68 -2.89 14.39
CA THR A 48 2.37 -4.10 14.83
C THR A 48 3.89 -3.98 14.92
N GLY A 49 4.47 -2.93 14.33
CA GLY A 49 5.91 -2.80 14.18
C GLY A 49 6.52 -3.72 13.11
N LEU A 50 5.70 -4.52 12.42
CA LEU A 50 6.17 -5.47 11.42
C LEU A 50 6.43 -4.78 10.09
N VAL A 51 7.59 -5.02 9.50
CA VAL A 51 7.91 -4.65 8.12
C VAL A 51 7.66 -5.87 7.24
N SER A 52 6.86 -5.70 6.18
CA SER A 52 6.51 -6.78 5.27
C SER A 52 6.92 -6.46 3.84
N LEU A 53 7.67 -7.35 3.21
CA LEU A 53 7.97 -7.35 1.78
C LEU A 53 7.01 -8.25 0.98
N GLY A 54 5.91 -8.71 1.62
CA GLY A 54 4.86 -9.50 1.00
C GLY A 54 3.69 -8.68 0.45
N HIS A 55 3.66 -7.35 0.64
CA HIS A 55 2.53 -6.51 0.25
C HIS A 55 2.28 -6.47 -1.26
N ALA A 56 3.32 -6.70 -2.08
CA ALA A 56 3.17 -6.85 -3.52
C ALA A 56 2.27 -8.03 -3.90
N ALA A 57 2.33 -9.15 -3.16
CA ALA A 57 1.44 -10.28 -3.41
C ALA A 57 -0.03 -9.94 -3.17
N PHE A 58 -0.34 -9.06 -2.21
CA PHE A 58 -1.70 -8.57 -1.96
C PHE A 58 -2.10 -7.55 -3.02
N PHE A 59 -1.27 -6.55 -3.24
CA PHE A 59 -1.50 -5.45 -4.18
C PHE A 59 -1.57 -5.95 -5.63
N GLY A 60 -0.53 -6.61 -6.12
CA GLY A 60 -0.49 -7.20 -7.45
C GLY A 60 -1.54 -8.31 -7.64
N GLY A 61 -1.78 -9.13 -6.59
CA GLY A 61 -2.84 -10.14 -6.63
C GLY A 61 -4.23 -9.54 -6.79
N GLY A 62 -4.53 -8.41 -6.13
CA GLY A 62 -5.75 -7.64 -6.36
C GLY A 62 -5.87 -7.15 -7.80
N ALA A 63 -4.76 -6.68 -8.40
CA ALA A 63 -4.71 -6.27 -9.80
C ALA A 63 -5.00 -7.45 -10.75
N TYR A 64 -4.42 -8.63 -10.47
CA TYR A 64 -4.70 -9.85 -11.23
C TYR A 64 -6.15 -10.32 -11.09
N VAL A 65 -6.75 -10.24 -9.89
CA VAL A 65 -8.17 -10.55 -9.70
C VAL A 65 -9.05 -9.67 -10.60
N ALA A 66 -8.78 -8.36 -10.64
CA ALA A 66 -9.48 -7.46 -11.54
C ALA A 66 -9.29 -7.85 -13.01
N ALA A 67 -8.04 -8.08 -13.43
CA ALA A 67 -7.71 -8.43 -14.79
C ALA A 67 -8.40 -9.72 -15.27
N LEU A 68 -8.38 -10.76 -14.45
CA LEU A 68 -8.97 -12.05 -14.78
C LEU A 68 -10.50 -12.01 -14.89
N LEU A 69 -11.14 -11.22 -14.02
CA LEU A 69 -12.60 -11.12 -14.02
C LEU A 69 -13.13 -10.22 -15.15
N THR A 70 -12.41 -9.14 -15.45
CA THR A 70 -12.91 -8.13 -16.41
C THR A 70 -12.47 -8.37 -17.85
N ARG A 71 -11.65 -9.39 -18.10
CA ARG A 71 -11.11 -9.73 -19.43
C ARG A 71 -12.19 -9.97 -20.50
N GLY A 72 -13.39 -10.41 -20.08
CA GLY A 72 -14.50 -10.69 -21.00
C GLY A 72 -15.61 -9.64 -20.96
N ASP A 73 -15.84 -9.02 -19.82
CA ASP A 73 -16.96 -8.09 -19.59
C ASP A 73 -16.60 -7.08 -18.50
N PRO A 74 -16.64 -5.76 -18.80
CA PRO A 74 -16.42 -4.69 -17.85
C PRO A 74 -17.37 -4.70 -16.64
N SER A 75 -18.55 -5.27 -16.77
CA SER A 75 -19.57 -5.33 -15.70
C SER A 75 -19.09 -6.07 -14.47
N TYR A 76 -18.18 -7.05 -14.63
CA TYR A 76 -17.59 -7.79 -13.52
C TYR A 76 -16.58 -6.99 -12.69
N TYR A 77 -16.28 -5.74 -13.06
CA TYR A 77 -15.37 -4.91 -12.28
C TYR A 77 -15.83 -4.69 -10.83
N PHE A 78 -17.14 -4.52 -10.63
CA PHE A 78 -17.68 -4.37 -9.27
C PHE A 78 -17.59 -5.66 -8.45
N LEU A 79 -17.60 -6.84 -9.11
CA LEU A 79 -17.37 -8.12 -8.46
C LEU A 79 -15.88 -8.31 -8.12
N ALA A 80 -14.97 -7.67 -8.88
CA ALA A 80 -13.54 -7.73 -8.60
C ALA A 80 -13.18 -7.11 -7.25
N LEU A 81 -13.91 -6.10 -6.78
CA LEU A 81 -13.64 -5.44 -5.50
C LEU A 81 -13.77 -6.40 -4.29
N PRO A 82 -14.92 -7.07 -4.05
CA PRO A 82 -15.03 -8.01 -2.94
C PRO A 82 -14.13 -9.24 -3.10
N LEU A 83 -13.89 -9.72 -4.32
CA LEU A 83 -12.98 -10.84 -4.56
C LEU A 83 -11.51 -10.46 -4.32
N ALA A 84 -11.11 -9.25 -4.65
CA ALA A 84 -9.78 -8.75 -4.30
C ALA A 84 -9.61 -8.56 -2.79
N LEU A 85 -10.62 -8.07 -2.08
CA LEU A 85 -10.62 -8.05 -0.61
C LEU A 85 -10.47 -9.47 -0.05
N PHE A 86 -11.20 -10.43 -0.57
CA PHE A 86 -11.09 -11.83 -0.17
C PHE A 86 -9.69 -12.39 -0.45
N TRP A 87 -9.12 -12.12 -1.63
CA TRP A 87 -7.73 -12.47 -1.95
C TRP A 87 -6.75 -11.86 -0.94
N GLY A 88 -6.87 -10.55 -0.67
CA GLY A 88 -6.01 -9.84 0.27
C GLY A 88 -6.09 -10.41 1.69
N ILE A 89 -7.31 -10.74 2.16
CA ILE A 89 -7.52 -11.35 3.48
C ILE A 89 -6.91 -12.75 3.52
N THR A 90 -7.28 -13.62 2.59
CA THR A 90 -6.86 -15.02 2.61
C THR A 90 -5.36 -15.20 2.46
N SER A 91 -4.73 -14.45 1.56
CA SER A 91 -3.28 -14.44 1.37
C SER A 91 -2.55 -13.84 2.57
N ALA A 92 -3.07 -12.77 3.18
CA ALA A 92 -2.50 -12.20 4.39
C ALA A 92 -2.67 -13.13 5.59
N VAL A 93 -3.81 -13.80 5.74
CA VAL A 93 -4.03 -14.79 6.81
C VAL A 93 -3.11 -15.98 6.62
N ALA A 94 -2.99 -16.52 5.41
CA ALA A 94 -2.09 -17.64 5.12
C ALA A 94 -0.63 -17.31 5.44
N LEU A 95 -0.15 -16.15 4.94
CA LEU A 95 1.20 -15.67 5.22
C LEU A 95 1.40 -15.34 6.71
N GLY A 96 0.42 -14.68 7.33
CA GLY A 96 0.47 -14.31 8.74
C GLY A 96 0.45 -15.52 9.67
N TRP A 97 -0.35 -16.53 9.34
CA TRP A 97 -0.39 -17.77 10.13
C TRP A 97 0.97 -18.47 10.20
N LEU A 98 1.71 -18.48 9.09
CA LEU A 98 3.07 -19.00 9.00
C LEU A 98 4.09 -18.02 9.61
N GLY A 99 4.01 -16.75 9.22
CA GLY A 99 5.04 -15.75 9.45
C GLY A 99 5.04 -15.12 10.83
N LEU A 100 3.89 -14.98 11.48
CA LEU A 100 3.80 -14.31 12.79
C LEU A 100 4.40 -15.14 13.94
N ARG A 101 4.88 -16.35 13.67
CA ARG A 101 5.71 -17.14 14.59
C ARG A 101 7.16 -16.66 14.60
N SER A 102 7.59 -15.95 13.55
CA SER A 102 8.93 -15.40 13.42
C SER A 102 8.94 -13.90 13.77
N HIS A 103 10.12 -13.39 14.15
CA HIS A 103 10.28 -12.01 14.60
C HIS A 103 11.35 -11.27 13.77
N GLY A 104 11.21 -9.97 13.65
CA GLY A 104 12.23 -9.12 13.04
C GLY A 104 12.56 -9.51 11.59
N ILE A 105 13.85 -9.76 11.33
CA ILE A 105 14.35 -10.04 9.97
C ILE A 105 13.80 -11.35 9.38
N TYR A 106 13.50 -12.35 10.21
CA TYR A 106 12.95 -13.63 9.74
C TYR A 106 11.54 -13.46 9.17
N PHE A 107 10.70 -12.61 9.79
CA PHE A 107 9.39 -12.26 9.25
C PHE A 107 9.52 -11.55 7.90
N LEU A 108 10.46 -10.62 7.80
CA LEU A 108 10.72 -9.87 6.56
C LEU A 108 11.16 -10.81 5.43
N MET A 109 12.08 -11.74 5.70
CA MET A 109 12.55 -12.74 4.72
C MET A 109 11.42 -13.68 4.27
N LEU A 110 10.57 -14.12 5.20
CA LEU A 110 9.47 -15.01 4.88
C LEU A 110 8.40 -14.31 4.03
N THR A 111 8.09 -13.04 4.32
CA THR A 111 7.16 -12.25 3.51
C THR A 111 7.71 -11.96 2.12
N LEU A 112 9.03 -11.74 1.98
CA LEU A 112 9.72 -11.63 0.70
C LEU A 112 9.62 -12.92 -0.10
N ALA A 113 9.91 -14.07 0.53
CA ALA A 113 9.82 -15.38 -0.12
C ALA A 113 8.39 -15.68 -0.61
N PHE A 114 7.38 -15.30 0.17
CA PHE A 114 5.98 -15.42 -0.23
C PHE A 114 5.64 -14.56 -1.46
N ALA A 115 6.05 -13.28 -1.47
CA ALA A 115 5.85 -12.43 -2.65
C ALA A 115 6.53 -13.02 -3.88
N GLN A 116 7.76 -13.54 -3.72
CA GLN A 116 8.49 -14.18 -4.81
C GLN A 116 7.82 -15.46 -5.30
N LEU A 117 7.24 -16.25 -4.39
CA LEU A 117 6.45 -17.43 -4.74
C LEU A 117 5.26 -17.06 -5.63
N ILE A 118 4.45 -16.08 -5.21
CA ILE A 118 3.28 -15.64 -5.98
C ILE A 118 3.70 -15.05 -7.34
N TYR A 119 4.80 -14.27 -7.36
CA TYR A 119 5.38 -13.74 -8.60
C TYR A 119 5.75 -14.87 -9.58
N VAL A 120 6.49 -15.89 -9.12
CA VAL A 120 6.91 -17.02 -9.97
C VAL A 120 5.72 -17.85 -10.43
N LEU A 121 4.72 -18.07 -9.57
CA LEU A 121 3.48 -18.75 -9.95
C LEU A 121 2.72 -17.99 -11.04
N ALA A 122 2.64 -16.66 -10.94
CA ALA A 122 2.00 -15.85 -11.98
C ALA A 122 2.80 -15.86 -13.28
N LYS A 123 4.13 -15.79 -13.21
CA LYS A 123 5.02 -15.72 -14.39
C LYS A 123 5.14 -17.06 -15.13
N GLN A 124 5.32 -18.17 -14.38
CA GLN A 124 5.71 -19.46 -14.93
C GLN A 124 4.72 -20.59 -14.63
N GLY A 125 3.98 -20.50 -13.51
CA GLY A 125 3.12 -21.57 -13.06
C GLY A 125 1.84 -21.71 -13.89
N PHE A 126 1.24 -20.57 -14.29
CA PHE A 126 -0.03 -20.54 -15.00
C PHE A 126 -0.04 -19.54 -16.17
N PRO A 127 0.92 -19.61 -17.12
CA PRO A 127 1.07 -18.60 -18.17
C PRO A 127 -0.18 -18.47 -19.07
N GLY A 128 -0.93 -19.54 -19.28
CA GLY A 128 -2.19 -19.50 -20.05
C GLY A 128 -3.32 -18.70 -19.38
N ILE A 129 -3.26 -18.52 -18.05
CA ILE A 129 -4.25 -17.77 -17.26
C ILE A 129 -3.75 -16.35 -16.98
N THR A 130 -2.52 -16.22 -16.53
CA THR A 130 -1.91 -14.97 -16.05
C THR A 130 -1.22 -14.16 -17.12
N GLY A 131 -1.10 -14.69 -18.34
CA GLY A 131 -0.37 -14.07 -19.44
C GLY A 131 1.15 -14.25 -19.37
N GLY A 132 1.67 -15.00 -18.40
CA GLY A 132 3.11 -15.25 -18.26
C GLY A 132 3.93 -13.97 -18.12
N ASP A 133 5.03 -13.85 -18.86
CA ASP A 133 5.89 -12.67 -18.84
C ASP A 133 5.22 -11.40 -19.37
N ASP A 134 4.29 -11.51 -20.30
CA ASP A 134 3.63 -10.36 -20.93
C ASP A 134 2.52 -9.77 -20.04
N GLY A 135 2.04 -10.53 -19.06
CA GLY A 135 0.91 -10.13 -18.22
C GLY A 135 -0.42 -10.11 -18.95
N LEU A 136 -1.38 -9.36 -18.41
CA LEU A 136 -2.71 -9.22 -18.98
C LEU A 136 -2.98 -7.78 -19.38
N THR A 137 -3.42 -7.57 -20.61
CA THR A 137 -3.76 -6.25 -21.17
C THR A 137 -5.26 -6.15 -21.48
N GLY A 138 -5.71 -4.94 -21.77
CA GLY A 138 -7.12 -4.70 -22.13
C GLY A 138 -8.06 -4.72 -20.93
N ILE A 139 -7.60 -4.34 -19.74
CA ILE A 139 -8.43 -4.25 -18.55
C ILE A 139 -9.29 -2.99 -18.66
N PRO A 140 -10.62 -3.13 -18.77
CA PRO A 140 -11.51 -2.00 -18.88
C PRO A 140 -11.68 -1.30 -17.54
N ARG A 141 -12.11 -0.05 -17.58
CA ARG A 141 -12.64 0.63 -16.41
C ARG A 141 -14.07 0.17 -16.14
N PRO A 142 -14.55 0.32 -14.89
CA PRO A 142 -15.93 -0.06 -14.58
C PRO A 142 -16.94 0.77 -15.40
N PRO A 143 -18.10 0.19 -15.75
CA PRO A 143 -19.16 0.92 -16.44
C PRO A 143 -19.57 2.16 -15.65
N GLY A 144 -19.71 3.28 -16.37
CA GLY A 144 -20.02 4.58 -15.75
C GLY A 144 -18.81 5.37 -15.23
N LEU A 145 -17.59 4.76 -15.18
CA LEU A 145 -16.35 5.40 -14.74
C LEU A 145 -15.27 5.37 -15.84
N GLU A 146 -15.70 5.35 -17.11
CA GLU A 146 -14.80 5.28 -18.26
C GLU A 146 -13.94 6.54 -18.40
N GLY A 147 -14.52 7.69 -18.01
CA GLY A 147 -13.83 8.98 -18.01
C GLY A 147 -12.71 9.06 -17.00
N GLN A 148 -11.55 9.60 -17.39
CA GLN A 148 -10.37 9.73 -16.53
C GLN A 148 -10.67 10.49 -15.22
N ALA A 149 -11.45 11.58 -15.31
CA ALA A 149 -11.82 12.40 -14.14
C ALA A 149 -12.74 11.63 -13.18
N ALA A 150 -13.76 10.95 -13.71
CA ALA A 150 -14.69 10.16 -12.89
C ALA A 150 -13.95 9.02 -12.18
N TYR A 151 -13.06 8.32 -12.89
CA TYR A 151 -12.24 7.26 -12.33
C TYR A 151 -11.32 7.76 -11.22
N TYR A 152 -10.63 8.89 -11.46
CA TYR A 152 -9.78 9.53 -10.45
C TYR A 152 -10.56 9.92 -9.19
N LEU A 153 -11.71 10.61 -9.35
CA LEU A 153 -12.51 11.07 -8.21
C LEU A 153 -13.06 9.90 -7.37
N THR A 154 -13.49 8.82 -8.04
CA THR A 154 -13.95 7.62 -7.34
C THR A 154 -12.79 6.94 -6.61
N GLY A 155 -11.61 6.84 -7.22
CA GLY A 155 -10.40 6.34 -6.57
C GLY A 155 -9.98 7.19 -5.37
N LEU A 156 -10.06 8.51 -5.49
CA LEU A 156 -9.82 9.42 -4.37
C LEU A 156 -10.83 9.18 -3.23
N GLY A 157 -12.11 8.99 -3.56
CA GLY A 157 -13.15 8.62 -2.61
C GLY A 157 -12.84 7.31 -1.88
N LEU A 158 -12.38 6.27 -2.62
CA LEU A 158 -11.93 5.01 -2.03
C LEU A 158 -10.73 5.19 -1.11
N LEU A 159 -9.71 5.95 -1.53
CA LEU A 159 -8.56 6.26 -0.68
C LEU A 159 -8.98 6.97 0.62
N LEU A 160 -9.87 7.95 0.53
CA LEU A 160 -10.41 8.63 1.71
C LEU A 160 -11.20 7.66 2.60
N GLY A 161 -11.97 6.74 2.01
CA GLY A 161 -12.64 5.66 2.72
C GLY A 161 -11.65 4.74 3.47
N VAL A 162 -10.57 4.34 2.81
CA VAL A 162 -9.48 3.55 3.44
C VAL A 162 -8.85 4.32 4.60
N LEU A 163 -8.55 5.60 4.42
CA LEU A 163 -7.98 6.44 5.49
C LEU A 163 -8.94 6.61 6.66
N ALA A 164 -10.24 6.79 6.38
CA ALA A 164 -11.29 6.89 7.39
C ALA A 164 -11.45 5.57 8.15
N LEU A 165 -11.44 4.43 7.44
CA LEU A 165 -11.51 3.10 8.05
C LEU A 165 -10.31 2.84 8.98
N TYR A 166 -9.09 3.13 8.54
CA TYR A 166 -7.91 3.00 9.39
C TYR A 166 -7.97 3.93 10.61
N ARG A 167 -8.44 5.15 10.44
CA ARG A 167 -8.62 6.08 11.55
C ARG A 167 -9.66 5.56 12.56
N ALA A 168 -10.79 5.06 12.08
CA ALA A 168 -11.83 4.48 12.92
C ALA A 168 -11.32 3.23 13.66
N PHE A 169 -10.57 2.36 12.95
CA PHE A 169 -9.95 1.18 13.54
C PHE A 169 -8.95 1.54 14.64
N LEU A 170 -8.09 2.54 14.41
CA LEU A 170 -7.12 3.00 15.41
C LEU A 170 -7.79 3.69 16.62
N ALA A 171 -8.96 4.28 16.43
CA ALA A 171 -9.75 4.89 17.51
C ALA A 171 -10.60 3.86 18.29
N SER A 172 -10.69 2.62 17.81
CA SER A 172 -11.44 1.53 18.44
C SER A 172 -10.67 0.88 19.60
N PRO A 173 -11.32 0.07 20.45
CA PRO A 173 -10.65 -0.72 21.47
C PRO A 173 -9.54 -1.63 20.90
N LEU A 174 -9.72 -2.15 19.68
CA LEU A 174 -8.70 -2.94 18.99
C LEU A 174 -7.45 -2.11 18.70
N GLY A 175 -7.62 -0.85 18.31
CA GLY A 175 -6.48 0.06 18.10
C GLY A 175 -5.67 0.30 19.37
N LEU A 176 -6.34 0.42 20.52
CA LEU A 176 -5.66 0.56 21.81
C LEU A 176 -4.83 -0.69 22.18
N VAL A 177 -5.35 -1.88 21.91
CA VAL A 177 -4.61 -3.13 22.12
C VAL A 177 -3.37 -3.20 21.22
N LEU A 178 -3.50 -2.79 19.94
CA LEU A 178 -2.37 -2.75 19.02
C LEU A 178 -1.32 -1.69 19.39
N ASP A 179 -1.74 -0.54 19.91
CA ASP A 179 -0.80 0.46 20.45
C ASP A 179 -0.05 -0.09 21.67
N ALA A 180 -0.73 -0.81 22.58
CA ALA A 180 -0.11 -1.47 23.73
C ALA A 180 0.85 -2.60 23.28
N LEU A 181 0.45 -3.40 22.29
CA LEU A 181 1.28 -4.45 21.69
C LEU A 181 2.60 -3.90 21.14
N ARG A 182 2.53 -2.77 20.44
CA ARG A 182 3.71 -2.12 19.89
C ARG A 182 4.66 -1.58 20.96
N LEU A 183 4.13 -1.15 22.09
CA LEU A 183 4.95 -0.64 23.20
C LEU A 183 5.69 -1.77 23.91
N ASN A 184 5.01 -2.87 24.22
CA ASN A 184 5.64 -4.02 24.88
C ASN A 184 4.81 -5.30 24.67
N GLU A 185 5.18 -6.08 23.67
CA GLU A 185 4.52 -7.33 23.29
C GLU A 185 4.53 -8.36 24.44
N ARG A 186 5.69 -8.56 25.08
CA ARG A 186 5.85 -9.53 26.17
C ARG A 186 4.98 -9.21 27.37
N ARG A 187 4.78 -7.93 27.67
CA ARG A 187 3.91 -7.49 28.76
C ARG A 187 2.45 -7.83 28.48
N LEU A 188 2.03 -7.69 27.22
CA LEU A 188 0.67 -7.99 26.81
C LEU A 188 0.40 -9.51 26.88
N GLU A 189 1.36 -10.32 26.45
CA GLU A 189 1.33 -11.80 26.58
C GLU A 189 1.26 -12.23 28.04
N ALA A 190 2.05 -11.61 28.92
CA ALA A 190 2.03 -11.90 30.35
C ALA A 190 0.67 -11.55 31.02
N LEU A 191 -0.10 -10.64 30.45
CA LEU A 191 -1.47 -10.32 30.85
C LEU A 191 -2.53 -11.26 30.26
N GLY A 192 -2.11 -12.30 29.51
CA GLY A 192 -3.00 -13.32 28.94
C GLY A 192 -3.62 -12.94 27.59
N TRP A 193 -3.15 -11.88 26.92
CA TRP A 193 -3.66 -11.49 25.61
C TRP A 193 -3.02 -12.33 24.49
N ASP A 194 -3.83 -12.82 23.56
CA ASP A 194 -3.32 -13.51 22.35
C ASP A 194 -2.84 -12.48 21.30
N VAL A 195 -1.61 -12.05 21.48
CA VAL A 195 -0.93 -11.05 20.62
C VAL A 195 -0.95 -11.46 19.15
N ARG A 196 -0.83 -12.77 18.89
CA ARG A 196 -0.80 -13.29 17.52
C ARG A 196 -2.09 -13.02 16.76
N HIS A 197 -3.25 -13.21 17.40
CA HIS A 197 -4.54 -12.92 16.81
C HIS A 197 -4.69 -11.44 16.41
N TYR A 198 -4.27 -10.52 17.27
CA TYR A 198 -4.32 -9.09 16.98
C TYR A 198 -3.40 -8.68 15.83
N LYS A 199 -2.18 -9.24 15.78
CA LYS A 199 -1.28 -9.04 14.64
C LYS A 199 -1.88 -9.58 13.34
N LEU A 200 -2.50 -10.76 13.38
CA LEU A 200 -3.13 -11.39 12.23
C LEU A 200 -4.30 -10.55 11.69
N LEU A 201 -5.14 -10.01 12.59
CA LEU A 201 -6.24 -9.10 12.21
C LEU A 201 -5.72 -7.83 11.52
N ALA A 202 -4.69 -7.20 12.09
CA ALA A 202 -4.08 -6.01 11.49
C ALA A 202 -3.45 -6.35 10.12
N PHE A 203 -2.82 -7.51 10.00
CA PHE A 203 -2.21 -7.97 8.75
C PHE A 203 -3.26 -8.29 7.68
N ALA A 204 -4.35 -8.97 8.05
CA ALA A 204 -5.46 -9.27 7.15
C ALA A 204 -6.13 -7.99 6.63
N LEU A 205 -6.41 -7.02 7.51
CA LEU A 205 -6.95 -5.72 7.11
C LEU A 205 -5.99 -4.97 6.19
N SER A 206 -4.70 -4.98 6.49
CA SER A 206 -3.67 -4.38 5.64
C SER A 206 -3.64 -5.04 4.26
N GLY A 207 -3.63 -6.38 4.18
CA GLY A 207 -3.64 -7.12 2.92
C GLY A 207 -4.88 -6.86 2.07
N ALA A 208 -6.07 -6.84 2.72
CA ALA A 208 -7.33 -6.54 2.04
C ALA A 208 -7.31 -5.17 1.35
N LEU A 209 -6.87 -4.14 2.08
CA LEU A 209 -6.87 -2.77 1.54
C LEU A 209 -5.72 -2.51 0.57
N ALA A 210 -4.60 -3.25 0.67
CA ALA A 210 -3.58 -3.28 -0.37
C ALA A 210 -4.14 -3.85 -1.69
N ALA A 211 -4.90 -4.94 -1.62
CA ALA A 211 -5.52 -5.56 -2.80
C ALA A 211 -6.50 -4.63 -3.52
N LEU A 212 -7.27 -3.81 -2.79
CA LEU A 212 -8.12 -2.75 -3.39
C LEU A 212 -7.29 -1.76 -4.20
N GLY A 213 -6.13 -1.35 -3.69
CA GLY A 213 -5.21 -0.47 -4.41
C GLY A 213 -4.76 -1.11 -5.73
N GLY A 214 -4.52 -2.43 -5.74
CA GLY A 214 -4.17 -3.19 -6.93
C GLY A 214 -5.27 -3.21 -7.98
N VAL A 215 -6.53 -3.47 -7.57
CA VAL A 215 -7.71 -3.40 -8.48
C VAL A 215 -7.77 -2.04 -9.16
N TRP A 216 -7.59 -0.97 -8.37
CA TRP A 216 -7.64 0.39 -8.88
C TRP A 216 -6.51 0.70 -9.85
N LEU A 217 -5.30 0.18 -9.57
CA LEU A 217 -4.15 0.32 -10.46
C LEU A 217 -4.39 -0.37 -11.81
N ALA A 218 -4.94 -1.58 -11.80
CA ALA A 218 -5.22 -2.35 -13.00
C ALA A 218 -6.17 -1.60 -13.96
N GLY A 219 -7.28 -1.06 -13.44
CA GLY A 219 -8.20 -0.25 -14.24
C GLY A 219 -7.64 1.12 -14.65
N GLN A 220 -6.70 1.68 -13.85
CA GLN A 220 -6.03 2.95 -14.20
C GLN A 220 -5.05 2.78 -15.37
N ARG A 221 -4.28 1.70 -15.37
CA ARG A 221 -3.28 1.39 -16.39
C ARG A 221 -3.88 0.70 -17.62
N GLY A 222 -4.93 -0.09 -17.43
CA GLY A 222 -5.51 -0.96 -18.47
C GLY A 222 -4.69 -2.24 -18.70
N PHE A 223 -3.70 -2.53 -17.85
CA PHE A 223 -2.88 -3.74 -17.87
C PHE A 223 -2.37 -4.09 -16.48
N VAL A 224 -2.01 -5.37 -16.30
CA VAL A 224 -1.29 -5.88 -15.13
C VAL A 224 -0.10 -6.69 -15.57
N HIS A 225 1.02 -6.53 -14.89
CA HIS A 225 2.26 -7.23 -15.20
C HIS A 225 2.70 -8.08 -14.00
N PRO A 226 3.33 -9.26 -14.18
CA PRO A 226 3.86 -10.06 -13.06
C PRO A 226 4.75 -9.28 -12.11
N HIS A 227 5.49 -8.31 -12.62
CA HIS A 227 6.35 -7.45 -11.80
C HIS A 227 5.59 -6.71 -10.67
N ASP A 228 4.28 -6.49 -10.83
CA ASP A 228 3.44 -5.89 -9.77
C ASP A 228 3.33 -6.80 -8.53
N LEU A 229 3.61 -8.11 -8.68
CA LEU A 229 3.69 -9.11 -7.61
C LEU A 229 5.08 -9.25 -7.00
N ALA A 230 6.13 -8.69 -7.64
CA ALA A 230 7.51 -8.87 -7.22
C ALA A 230 7.80 -8.17 -5.88
N TRP A 231 8.74 -8.70 -5.12
CA TRP A 231 9.18 -8.10 -3.84
C TRP A 231 9.68 -6.65 -4.01
N THR A 232 10.18 -6.29 -5.18
CA THR A 232 10.59 -4.91 -5.52
C THR A 232 9.43 -3.92 -5.41
N THR A 233 8.22 -4.32 -5.82
CA THR A 233 6.99 -3.53 -5.65
C THR A 233 6.65 -3.34 -4.16
N SER A 234 6.84 -4.38 -3.32
CA SER A 234 6.74 -4.21 -1.86
C SER A 234 7.78 -3.22 -1.32
N GLY A 235 9.00 -3.26 -1.88
CA GLY A 235 10.05 -2.29 -1.57
C GLY A 235 9.63 -0.86 -1.92
N GLN A 236 9.02 -0.63 -3.08
CA GLN A 236 8.49 0.69 -3.46
C GLN A 236 7.39 1.16 -2.50
N LEU A 237 6.43 0.29 -2.14
CA LEU A 237 5.40 0.60 -1.15
C LEU A 237 6.00 0.96 0.22
N LEU A 238 7.05 0.25 0.65
CA LEU A 238 7.76 0.54 1.89
C LEU A 238 8.45 1.89 1.84
N VAL A 239 9.13 2.19 0.73
CA VAL A 239 9.78 3.48 0.50
C VAL A 239 8.76 4.63 0.56
N MET A 240 7.61 4.48 -0.11
CA MET A 240 6.50 5.44 -0.06
C MET A 240 6.02 5.65 1.39
N ALA A 241 5.82 4.56 2.14
CA ALA A 241 5.42 4.63 3.54
C ALA A 241 6.46 5.35 4.42
N VAL A 242 7.75 5.08 4.18
CA VAL A 242 8.87 5.71 4.91
C VAL A 242 9.00 7.19 4.56
N VAL A 243 8.93 7.56 3.29
CA VAL A 243 9.04 8.97 2.83
C VAL A 243 7.90 9.81 3.40
N GLY A 244 6.68 9.31 3.36
CA GLY A 244 5.52 10.00 3.91
C GLY A 244 5.53 10.16 5.44
N GLY A 245 6.26 9.29 6.15
CA GLY A 245 6.36 9.34 7.61
C GLY A 245 5.39 8.42 8.34
N ILE A 246 5.81 7.31 8.78
CA ILE A 246 5.10 6.12 9.28
C ILE A 246 4.00 6.37 10.34
N ARG A 247 4.08 7.44 11.12
CA ARG A 247 3.14 7.67 12.24
C ARG A 247 1.74 8.16 11.84
N PRO A 248 1.56 9.16 10.97
CA PRO A 248 0.23 9.60 10.57
C PRO A 248 -0.45 8.56 9.66
N VAL A 249 -1.76 8.37 9.77
CA VAL A 249 -2.53 7.42 8.94
C VAL A 249 -2.35 7.70 7.44
N TYR A 250 -2.22 8.96 7.07
CA TYR A 250 -2.05 9.43 5.69
C TYR A 250 -0.60 9.41 5.17
N ALA A 251 0.33 8.95 5.99
CA ALA A 251 1.75 8.98 5.64
C ALA A 251 2.06 8.24 4.33
N GLY A 252 1.53 7.01 4.18
CA GLY A 252 1.71 6.23 2.97
C GLY A 252 1.18 6.96 1.72
N ALA A 253 0.03 7.61 1.85
CA ALA A 253 -0.57 8.36 0.75
C ALA A 253 0.29 9.57 0.33
N LEU A 254 0.80 10.34 1.29
CA LEU A 254 1.71 11.45 0.97
C LEU A 254 3.00 10.96 0.30
N GLY A 255 3.60 9.89 0.83
CA GLY A 255 4.80 9.33 0.23
C GLY A 255 4.57 8.81 -1.18
N ALA A 256 3.43 8.16 -1.45
CA ALA A 256 3.08 7.70 -2.79
C ALA A 256 2.95 8.87 -3.78
N VAL A 257 2.23 9.92 -3.41
CA VAL A 257 2.11 11.11 -4.26
C VAL A 257 3.48 11.72 -4.56
N VAL A 258 4.30 11.95 -3.52
CA VAL A 258 5.64 12.54 -3.70
C VAL A 258 6.50 11.69 -4.62
N LEU A 259 6.54 10.36 -4.41
CA LEU A 259 7.42 9.49 -5.19
C LEU A 259 6.93 9.30 -6.63
N ILE A 260 5.64 9.14 -6.88
CA ILE A 260 5.10 8.98 -8.23
C ILE A 260 5.36 10.24 -9.07
N PHE A 261 5.14 11.44 -8.52
CA PHE A 261 5.43 12.68 -9.23
C PHE A 261 6.93 12.93 -9.38
N LEU A 262 7.75 12.57 -8.38
CA LEU A 262 9.20 12.66 -8.46
C LEU A 262 9.76 11.72 -9.53
N GLU A 263 9.30 10.47 -9.57
CA GLU A 263 9.66 9.49 -10.58
C GLU A 263 9.30 9.98 -11.99
N ALA A 264 8.07 10.45 -12.19
CA ALA A 264 7.60 10.95 -13.47
C ALA A 264 8.41 12.16 -13.95
N THR A 265 8.78 13.07 -13.06
CA THR A 265 9.59 14.24 -13.43
C THR A 265 11.04 13.86 -13.70
N LEU A 266 11.65 13.02 -12.88
CA LEU A 266 13.06 12.61 -13.07
C LEU A 266 13.23 11.72 -14.29
N SER A 267 12.32 10.79 -14.54
CA SER A 267 12.39 9.90 -15.71
C SER A 267 12.25 10.64 -17.03
N ALA A 268 11.63 11.82 -17.04
CA ALA A 268 11.57 12.69 -18.23
C ALA A 268 12.93 13.31 -18.60
N TYR A 269 13.84 13.46 -17.63
CA TYR A 269 15.14 14.10 -17.84
C TYR A 269 16.30 13.12 -17.88
N THR A 270 16.19 11.94 -17.25
CA THR A 270 17.30 11.01 -17.12
C THR A 270 16.86 9.55 -16.96
N ASN A 271 17.57 8.65 -17.62
CA ASN A 271 17.40 7.20 -17.42
C ASN A 271 17.96 6.71 -16.06
N LEU A 272 18.68 7.57 -15.34
CA LEU A 272 19.28 7.26 -14.03
C LEU A 272 18.37 7.67 -12.86
N TRP A 273 17.05 7.80 -13.08
CA TRP A 273 16.11 8.22 -12.05
C TRP A 273 16.15 7.35 -10.77
N ASN A 274 16.42 6.04 -10.92
CA ASN A 274 16.62 5.12 -9.79
C ASN A 274 17.81 5.53 -8.89
N LEU A 275 18.90 6.05 -9.46
CA LEU A 275 20.05 6.56 -8.71
C LEU A 275 19.63 7.77 -7.85
N PHE A 276 18.93 8.73 -8.47
CA PHE A 276 18.44 9.91 -7.74
C PHE A 276 17.45 9.55 -6.66
N LEU A 277 16.56 8.57 -6.91
CA LEU A 277 15.66 8.03 -5.90
C LEU A 277 16.46 7.43 -4.72
N GLY A 278 17.49 6.64 -4.99
CA GLY A 278 18.36 6.06 -3.96
C GLY A 278 19.06 7.12 -3.11
N ILE A 279 19.61 8.16 -3.74
CA ILE A 279 20.24 9.30 -3.06
C ILE A 279 19.21 10.05 -2.19
N PHE A 280 18.03 10.33 -2.74
CA PHE A 280 16.93 10.99 -2.02
C PHE A 280 16.54 10.20 -0.76
N LEU A 281 16.39 8.87 -0.89
CA LEU A 281 16.06 8.01 0.23
C LEU A 281 17.17 7.98 1.29
N MET A 282 18.42 7.94 0.89
CA MET A 282 19.55 7.97 1.81
C MET A 282 19.57 9.28 2.59
N ILE A 283 19.37 10.41 1.92
CA ILE A 283 19.27 11.73 2.58
C ILE A 283 18.07 11.78 3.52
N ALA A 284 16.91 11.31 3.08
CA ALA A 284 15.69 11.29 3.91
C ALA A 284 15.87 10.42 5.16
N ALA A 285 16.53 9.27 5.05
CA ALA A 285 16.85 8.39 6.18
C ALA A 285 17.83 9.06 7.16
N LEU A 286 18.91 9.66 6.65
CA LEU A 286 19.91 10.37 7.48
C LEU A 286 19.32 11.56 8.25
N LEU A 287 18.46 12.34 7.59
CA LEU A 287 17.77 13.46 8.24
C LEU A 287 16.83 12.99 9.35
N ARG A 288 16.19 11.84 9.19
CA ARG A 288 15.33 11.24 10.23
C ARG A 288 16.12 10.70 11.41
N LEU A 289 17.26 10.05 11.17
CA LEU A 289 18.15 9.57 12.23
C LEU A 289 18.68 10.73 13.08
N ARG A 290 19.01 11.86 12.46
CA ARG A 290 19.44 13.06 13.21
C ARG A 290 18.33 13.63 14.10
N ARG A 291 17.08 13.64 13.64
CA ARG A 291 15.93 14.10 14.44
C ARG A 291 15.57 13.17 15.60
N GLY A 292 15.77 11.85 15.44
CA GLY A 292 15.56 10.86 16.50
C GLY A 292 16.57 11.01 17.65
N LYS A 293 17.85 11.23 17.35
CA LYS A 293 18.90 11.42 18.35
C LYS A 293 18.75 12.73 19.15
N GLY A 294 18.19 13.78 18.55
CA GLY A 294 17.94 15.04 19.25
C GLY A 294 16.82 14.97 20.29
N ALA A 295 15.90 13.99 20.18
CA ALA A 295 14.82 13.79 21.14
C ALA A 295 15.22 12.95 22.37
N GLU A 296 16.27 12.13 22.27
CA GLU A 296 16.80 11.34 23.40
C GLU A 296 17.75 12.12 24.30
N HIS A 297 18.26 13.27 23.85
CA HIS A 297 19.21 14.12 24.58
C HIS A 297 18.56 15.37 25.17
N ALA A 298 17.23 15.46 25.21
CA ALA A 298 16.58 16.49 26.03
C ALA A 298 16.78 16.14 27.53
N PRO A 299 17.51 16.92 28.31
CA PRO A 299 17.73 16.61 29.71
C PRO A 299 16.36 16.59 30.41
N SER A 300 16.09 15.50 31.13
CA SER A 300 15.02 15.41 32.11
C SER A 300 15.43 16.31 33.28
N GLY A 301 15.21 17.59 33.12
CA GLY A 301 15.56 18.61 34.10
C GLY A 301 14.33 19.21 34.71
N ALA A 302 14.27 19.05 36.06
CA ALA A 302 13.45 19.67 37.08
C ALA A 302 11.98 19.30 37.11
#